data_27e5ee66619e95a4a564984ee969a6d9
#
_entry.id   27e5ee66619e95a4a564984ee969a6d9
#
_cell.length_a   1.000
_cell.length_b   1.000
_cell.length_c   1.000
_cell.angle_alpha   90.00
_cell.angle_beta   90.00
_cell.angle_gamma   90.00
#
_symmetry.space_group_name_H-M   'P 1'
#
loop_
_entity.id
_entity.type
_entity.pdbx_description
1 polymer ?
#
loop_
_entity_poly.entity_id
_entity_poly.type
_entity_poly.pdbx_seq_one_letter_code
_entity_poly.pdbx_strand_id
1 'polypeptide(L)'
;MRIVFFSAPLLVSLVFANAIPAQTVKPMTKLDTTREVYSAAICNGGENVAGVDREKGIHLWNLATGQQKLFKTDLDAQIDPGALACDRKTIAVGSIHGAVALIDFEGRVRKLAELKEEIIGMALSPDGHKLIVSTANSPVQLWDVASGSREWSGSTTFGNTNGARISPDGKSVFATDGDTYVRAYNATDGKLVYAAEGDLLEPFDVSVSADGRTLAVAGAEGRVELRESASGRILKKSSSCGNPIFLVTMSPTVPTVLALILDEMTLHPAGIGYWNTNTTELKQLAIDPKTVIGMGSDAKGLLLVRQESPAKLSVERVE
;
A
#
# COMPACT_ATOMS: atom_id res chain seq x y z
N MET A 1 70.44 -9.22 30.11
CA MET A 1 69.10 -9.68 29.86
C MET A 1 68.46 -8.72 28.87
N ARG A 2 68.46 -9.05 27.54
CA ARG A 2 67.92 -8.21 26.45
C ARG A 2 66.56 -8.78 26.09
N ILE A 3 65.55 -7.96 26.25
CA ILE A 3 64.19 -8.26 25.82
C ILE A 3 64.07 -7.84 24.35
N VAL A 4 63.84 -8.83 23.48
CA VAL A 4 63.59 -8.60 22.05
C VAL A 4 62.09 -8.50 21.88
N PHE A 5 61.59 -7.32 21.44
CA PHE A 5 60.21 -7.12 21.03
C PHE A 5 60.03 -7.60 19.57
N PHE A 6 59.27 -8.67 19.35
CA PHE A 6 58.77 -9.01 18.05
C PHE A 6 57.52 -8.18 17.75
N SER A 7 57.62 -7.26 16.84
CA SER A 7 56.46 -6.57 16.25
C SER A 7 55.85 -7.47 15.19
N ALA A 8 54.66 -8.01 15.46
CA ALA A 8 53.86 -8.65 14.42
C ALA A 8 53.17 -7.58 13.56
N PRO A 9 53.15 -7.70 12.22
CA PRO A 9 52.41 -6.76 11.39
C PRO A 9 50.91 -7.01 11.55
N LEU A 10 50.21 -5.97 11.96
CA LEU A 10 48.74 -5.93 11.95
C LEU A 10 48.27 -5.98 10.51
N LEU A 11 47.79 -7.12 10.04
CA LEU A 11 47.07 -7.23 8.80
C LEU A 11 45.69 -6.54 9.00
N VAL A 12 45.60 -5.29 8.61
CA VAL A 12 44.31 -4.61 8.45
C VAL A 12 43.66 -5.19 7.20
N SER A 13 42.78 -6.16 7.37
CA SER A 13 41.86 -6.58 6.34
C SER A 13 40.92 -5.42 6.05
N LEU A 14 41.18 -4.68 4.98
CA LEU A 14 40.21 -3.79 4.37
C LEU A 14 39.07 -4.66 3.83
N VAL A 15 38.05 -4.88 4.65
CA VAL A 15 36.75 -5.32 4.16
C VAL A 15 36.21 -4.14 3.34
N PHE A 16 36.33 -4.23 2.03
CA PHE A 16 35.52 -3.40 1.15
C PHE A 16 34.06 -3.80 1.41
N ALA A 17 33.40 -3.11 2.34
CA ALA A 17 31.97 -3.08 2.39
C ALA A 17 31.54 -2.52 1.00
N ASN A 18 31.06 -3.39 0.13
CA ASN A 18 30.33 -2.95 -1.05
C ASN A 18 29.22 -2.05 -0.51
N ALA A 19 29.43 -0.74 -0.60
CA ALA A 19 28.40 0.23 -0.28
C ALA A 19 27.26 -0.07 -1.23
N ILE A 20 26.18 -0.66 -0.72
CA ILE A 20 24.92 -0.78 -1.43
C ILE A 20 24.56 0.67 -1.76
N PRO A 21 24.40 1.04 -3.04
CA PRO A 21 24.09 2.42 -3.40
C PRO A 21 22.86 2.85 -2.61
N ALA A 22 22.93 4.06 -2.06
CA ALA A 22 21.77 4.64 -1.36
C ALA A 22 20.61 4.66 -2.36
N GLN A 23 19.47 4.12 -1.95
CA GLN A 23 18.27 4.15 -2.77
C GLN A 23 17.96 5.60 -3.11
N THR A 24 17.80 5.90 -4.38
CA THR A 24 17.53 7.25 -4.85
C THR A 24 16.07 7.36 -5.29
N VAL A 25 15.53 8.56 -5.16
CA VAL A 25 14.19 8.89 -5.64
C VAL A 25 14.37 9.81 -6.85
N LYS A 26 13.88 9.35 -8.00
CA LYS A 26 14.00 10.10 -9.25
C LYS A 26 12.64 10.65 -9.68
N PRO A 27 12.55 11.96 -9.94
CA PRO A 27 11.34 12.55 -10.51
C PRO A 27 11.00 11.90 -11.85
N MET A 28 9.76 11.50 -12.04
CA MET A 28 9.24 11.01 -13.31
C MET A 28 8.44 12.09 -14.03
N THR A 29 7.46 12.67 -13.32
CA THR A 29 6.57 13.67 -13.89
C THR A 29 6.07 14.64 -12.81
N LYS A 30 5.81 15.87 -13.21
CA LYS A 30 5.13 16.87 -12.40
C LYS A 30 3.72 17.03 -12.91
N LEU A 31 2.77 17.09 -11.99
CA LEU A 31 1.36 17.22 -12.27
C LEU A 31 0.85 18.51 -11.64
N ASP A 32 0.17 19.31 -12.42
CA ASP A 32 -0.52 20.48 -11.89
C ASP A 32 -1.85 20.06 -11.27
N THR A 33 -2.23 20.73 -10.22
CA THR A 33 -3.55 20.57 -9.59
C THR A 33 -4.11 21.95 -9.22
N THR A 34 -5.41 22.07 -9.22
CA THR A 34 -6.10 23.31 -8.80
C THR A 34 -6.37 23.33 -7.31
N ARG A 35 -6.13 22.23 -6.60
CA ARG A 35 -6.47 22.03 -5.19
C ARG A 35 -5.47 21.13 -4.50
N GLU A 36 -5.39 21.26 -3.19
CA GLU A 36 -4.59 20.39 -2.35
C GLU A 36 -5.19 18.97 -2.33
N VAL A 37 -4.40 17.99 -2.77
CA VAL A 37 -4.74 16.56 -2.77
C VAL A 37 -4.13 15.92 -1.53
N TYR A 38 -4.92 15.19 -0.77
CA TYR A 38 -4.46 14.58 0.49
C TYR A 38 -4.29 13.05 0.43
N SER A 39 -4.83 12.42 -0.61
CA SER A 39 -4.65 10.98 -0.87
C SER A 39 -4.54 10.72 -2.35
N ALA A 40 -3.68 9.78 -2.73
CA ALA A 40 -3.52 9.38 -4.12
C ALA A 40 -3.29 7.87 -4.24
N ALA A 41 -3.81 7.31 -5.33
CA ALA A 41 -3.61 5.92 -5.73
C ALA A 41 -3.01 5.85 -7.15
N ILE A 42 -1.99 5.01 -7.32
CA ILE A 42 -1.46 4.68 -8.62
C ILE A 42 -2.39 3.64 -9.24
N CYS A 43 -2.97 3.96 -10.39
CA CYS A 43 -3.89 3.06 -11.06
C CYS A 43 -3.15 1.84 -11.63
N ASN A 44 -3.82 0.71 -11.69
CA ASN A 44 -3.25 -0.53 -12.21
C ASN A 44 -2.66 -0.33 -13.62
N GLY A 45 -1.37 -0.68 -13.74
CA GLY A 45 -0.58 -0.45 -14.95
C GLY A 45 0.31 0.79 -14.90
N GLY A 46 0.14 1.68 -13.91
CA GLY A 46 1.01 2.84 -13.70
C GLY A 46 0.91 3.94 -14.76
N GLU A 47 -0.17 3.95 -15.56
CA GLU A 47 -0.38 4.97 -16.60
C GLU A 47 -1.10 6.21 -16.06
N ASN A 48 -1.85 6.04 -14.98
CA ASN A 48 -2.65 7.08 -14.37
C ASN A 48 -2.47 7.11 -12.86
N VAL A 49 -2.76 8.28 -12.28
CA VAL A 49 -2.87 8.49 -10.84
C VAL A 49 -4.25 9.08 -10.55
N ALA A 50 -4.96 8.50 -9.60
CA ALA A 50 -6.16 9.08 -9.04
C ALA A 50 -5.81 9.80 -7.74
N GLY A 51 -6.49 10.90 -7.42
CA GLY A 51 -6.30 11.64 -6.17
C GLY A 51 -7.59 12.22 -5.65
N VAL A 52 -7.62 12.50 -4.36
CA VAL A 52 -8.77 13.09 -3.66
C VAL A 52 -8.37 14.41 -3.03
N ASP A 53 -9.14 15.46 -3.28
CA ASP A 53 -8.99 16.76 -2.63
C ASP A 53 -9.92 16.94 -1.43
N ARG A 54 -9.67 17.98 -0.63
CA ARG A 54 -10.47 18.29 0.57
C ARG A 54 -11.91 18.73 0.29
N GLU A 55 -12.24 19.04 -0.96
CA GLU A 55 -13.59 19.39 -1.41
C GLU A 55 -14.32 18.20 -2.05
N LYS A 56 -13.80 16.97 -1.86
CA LYS A 56 -14.31 15.70 -2.42
C LYS A 56 -14.20 15.62 -3.96
N GLY A 57 -13.34 16.45 -4.54
CA GLY A 57 -12.98 16.34 -5.96
C GLY A 57 -12.09 15.12 -6.19
N ILE A 58 -12.41 14.37 -7.23
CA ILE A 58 -11.61 13.23 -7.66
C ILE A 58 -10.84 13.65 -8.89
N HIS A 59 -9.53 13.64 -8.74
CA HIS A 59 -8.59 13.98 -9.80
C HIS A 59 -8.11 12.70 -10.48
N LEU A 60 -7.97 12.75 -11.80
CA LEU A 60 -7.33 11.69 -12.59
C LEU A 60 -6.30 12.33 -13.50
N TRP A 61 -5.05 11.96 -13.33
CA TRP A 61 -3.94 12.40 -14.19
C TRP A 61 -3.44 11.25 -15.04
N ASN A 62 -3.19 11.54 -16.31
CA ASN A 62 -2.42 10.66 -17.17
C ASN A 62 -0.94 11.01 -17.05
N LEU A 63 -0.10 10.06 -16.67
CA LEU A 63 1.32 10.29 -16.39
C LEU A 63 2.17 10.58 -17.64
N ALA A 64 1.74 10.11 -18.81
CA ALA A 64 2.48 10.35 -20.05
C ALA A 64 2.22 11.74 -20.62
N THR A 65 1.01 12.28 -20.47
CA THR A 65 0.59 13.56 -21.05
C THR A 65 0.52 14.70 -20.04
N GLY A 66 0.47 14.40 -18.74
CA GLY A 66 0.19 15.35 -17.68
C GLY A 66 -1.25 15.86 -17.64
N GLN A 67 -2.12 15.36 -18.54
CA GLN A 67 -3.51 15.80 -18.58
C GLN A 67 -4.25 15.40 -17.32
N GLN A 68 -5.06 16.33 -16.80
CA GLN A 68 -5.90 16.17 -15.63
C GLN A 68 -7.38 16.18 -16.03
N LYS A 69 -8.15 15.29 -15.42
CA LYS A 69 -9.60 15.37 -15.31
C LYS A 69 -9.99 15.56 -13.86
N LEU A 70 -11.02 16.35 -13.61
CA LEU A 70 -11.58 16.56 -12.27
C LEU A 70 -13.04 16.15 -12.27
N PHE A 71 -13.38 15.22 -11.40
CA PHE A 71 -14.73 14.71 -11.22
C PHE A 71 -15.29 15.16 -9.87
N LYS A 72 -16.58 15.40 -9.80
CA LYS A 72 -17.28 15.63 -8.54
C LYS A 72 -18.02 14.37 -8.11
N THR A 73 -18.04 14.13 -6.82
CA THR A 73 -18.84 13.05 -6.24
C THR A 73 -19.95 13.65 -5.39
N ASP A 74 -21.09 12.98 -5.36
CA ASP A 74 -22.22 13.32 -4.48
C ASP A 74 -22.13 12.61 -3.11
N LEU A 75 -20.89 12.22 -2.72
CA LEU A 75 -20.67 11.62 -1.41
C LEU A 75 -20.94 12.65 -0.32
N ASP A 76 -21.76 12.30 0.65
CA ASP A 76 -22.20 13.16 1.74
C ASP A 76 -21.13 13.42 2.80
N ALA A 77 -20.05 12.59 2.82
CA ALA A 77 -19.01 12.65 3.81
C ALA A 77 -17.61 12.71 3.19
N GLN A 78 -16.60 12.97 4.03
CA GLN A 78 -15.20 12.93 3.65
C GLN A 78 -14.81 11.52 3.18
N ILE A 79 -13.95 11.44 2.16
CA ILE A 79 -13.34 10.19 1.70
C ILE A 79 -12.17 9.87 2.62
N ASP A 80 -12.10 8.64 3.12
CA ASP A 80 -10.95 8.17 3.88
C ASP A 80 -9.72 8.02 2.96
N PRO A 81 -8.52 8.42 3.39
CA PRO A 81 -7.31 8.26 2.57
C PRO A 81 -7.03 6.82 2.10
N GLY A 82 -7.39 5.81 2.90
CA GLY A 82 -7.28 4.40 2.55
C GLY A 82 -8.36 3.90 1.60
N ALA A 83 -9.49 4.63 1.52
CA ALA A 83 -10.65 4.26 0.73
C ALA A 83 -10.62 4.84 -0.70
N LEU A 84 -9.46 4.78 -1.34
CA LEU A 84 -9.24 5.14 -2.74
C LEU A 84 -8.55 3.99 -3.45
N ALA A 85 -9.18 3.44 -4.48
CA ALA A 85 -8.59 2.44 -5.36
C ALA A 85 -8.81 2.81 -6.82
N CYS A 86 -7.89 2.41 -7.69
CA CYS A 86 -7.96 2.71 -9.10
C CYS A 86 -7.44 1.54 -9.94
N ASP A 87 -8.19 1.16 -10.96
CA ASP A 87 -7.75 0.25 -12.01
C ASP A 87 -7.46 1.01 -13.33
N ARG A 88 -7.59 0.35 -14.47
CA ARG A 88 -7.36 0.95 -15.81
C ARG A 88 -8.54 1.77 -16.33
N LYS A 89 -9.70 1.70 -15.68
CA LYS A 89 -10.95 2.28 -16.18
C LYS A 89 -11.82 2.89 -15.10
N THR A 90 -11.61 2.49 -13.84
CA THR A 90 -12.50 2.78 -12.72
C THR A 90 -11.72 3.28 -11.52
N ILE A 91 -12.23 4.31 -10.88
CA ILE A 91 -11.81 4.78 -9.58
C ILE A 91 -12.91 4.39 -8.59
N ALA A 92 -12.55 3.74 -7.50
CA ALA A 92 -13.43 3.45 -6.39
C ALA A 92 -13.10 4.36 -5.21
N VAL A 93 -14.09 4.99 -4.62
CA VAL A 93 -13.95 5.86 -3.45
C VAL A 93 -14.95 5.49 -2.37
N GLY A 94 -14.49 5.51 -1.13
CA GLY A 94 -15.27 5.21 0.05
C GLY A 94 -15.30 6.36 1.04
N SER A 95 -16.44 6.60 1.69
CA SER A 95 -16.58 7.67 2.67
C SER A 95 -16.51 7.14 4.10
N ILE A 96 -16.18 8.05 5.02
CA ILE A 96 -16.20 7.76 6.47
C ILE A 96 -17.61 7.42 7.01
N HIS A 97 -18.68 7.69 6.25
CA HIS A 97 -20.07 7.29 6.58
C HIS A 97 -20.52 6.02 5.86
N GLY A 98 -19.63 5.36 5.10
CA GLY A 98 -19.88 4.05 4.49
C GLY A 98 -20.42 4.08 3.06
N ALA A 99 -20.54 5.23 2.43
CA ALA A 99 -20.91 5.30 1.02
C ALA A 99 -19.72 4.87 0.14
N VAL A 100 -19.98 4.00 -0.83
CA VAL A 100 -19.01 3.56 -1.84
C VAL A 100 -19.50 3.98 -3.22
N ALA A 101 -18.66 4.69 -3.94
CA ALA A 101 -18.91 5.13 -5.31
C ALA A 101 -17.84 4.66 -6.29
N LEU A 102 -18.24 4.41 -7.52
CA LEU A 102 -17.37 4.11 -8.65
C LEU A 102 -17.47 5.26 -9.66
N ILE A 103 -16.32 5.67 -10.17
CA ILE A 103 -16.19 6.72 -11.18
C ILE A 103 -15.43 6.14 -12.37
N ASP A 104 -15.99 6.16 -13.56
CA ASP A 104 -15.23 5.80 -14.75
C ASP A 104 -14.36 6.98 -15.23
N PHE A 105 -13.41 6.71 -16.13
CA PHE A 105 -12.50 7.73 -16.62
C PHE A 105 -13.16 8.77 -17.53
N GLU A 106 -14.42 8.61 -17.87
CA GLU A 106 -15.29 9.60 -18.53
C GLU A 106 -16.04 10.48 -17.53
N GLY A 107 -15.99 10.14 -16.22
CA GLY A 107 -16.61 10.91 -15.15
C GLY A 107 -18.03 10.50 -14.79
N ARG A 108 -18.51 9.34 -15.28
CA ARG A 108 -19.80 8.81 -14.85
C ARG A 108 -19.67 8.23 -13.45
N VAL A 109 -20.42 8.80 -12.53
CA VAL A 109 -20.44 8.38 -11.13
C VAL A 109 -21.57 7.40 -10.89
N ARG A 110 -21.29 6.29 -10.23
CA ARG A 110 -22.27 5.29 -9.82
C ARG A 110 -22.09 4.93 -8.37
N LYS A 111 -23.13 5.10 -7.54
CA LYS A 111 -23.14 4.58 -6.18
C LYS A 111 -23.15 3.04 -6.23
N LEU A 112 -22.21 2.42 -5.54
CA LEU A 112 -22.13 0.96 -5.43
C LEU A 112 -22.88 0.45 -4.20
N ALA A 113 -22.59 1.06 -3.02
CA ALA A 113 -23.10 0.58 -1.75
C ALA A 113 -23.24 1.73 -0.72
N GLU A 114 -23.98 1.42 0.35
CA GLU A 114 -24.09 2.22 1.57
C GLU A 114 -23.99 1.26 2.76
N LEU A 115 -22.83 1.22 3.43
CA LEU A 115 -22.53 0.22 4.46
C LEU A 115 -22.87 0.70 5.87
N LYS A 116 -23.08 2.00 6.08
CA LYS A 116 -23.28 2.64 7.38
C LYS A 116 -22.13 2.44 8.37
N GLU A 117 -20.93 2.16 7.84
CA GLU A 117 -19.70 1.95 8.57
C GLU A 117 -18.58 2.68 7.83
N GLU A 118 -17.61 3.20 8.56
CA GLU A 118 -16.43 3.84 7.94
C GLU A 118 -15.71 2.89 6.99
N ILE A 119 -15.46 3.35 5.76
CA ILE A 119 -14.66 2.64 4.78
C ILE A 119 -13.21 3.05 5.00
N ILE A 120 -12.38 2.13 5.46
CA ILE A 120 -10.97 2.38 5.79
C ILE A 120 -9.99 1.88 4.73
N GLY A 121 -10.44 1.02 3.83
CA GLY A 121 -9.60 0.50 2.76
C GLY A 121 -10.39 -0.09 1.60
N MET A 122 -9.83 0.03 0.40
CA MET A 122 -10.40 -0.59 -0.80
C MET A 122 -9.30 -1.08 -1.74
N ALA A 123 -9.61 -2.12 -2.51
CA ALA A 123 -8.76 -2.61 -3.58
C ALA A 123 -9.59 -3.18 -4.73
N LEU A 124 -9.30 -2.73 -5.96
CA LEU A 124 -9.86 -3.31 -7.18
C LEU A 124 -9.03 -4.51 -7.62
N SER A 125 -9.71 -5.53 -8.15
CA SER A 125 -9.02 -6.65 -8.81
C SER A 125 -8.29 -6.17 -10.05
N PRO A 126 -7.23 -6.87 -10.51
CA PRO A 126 -6.47 -6.48 -11.69
C PRO A 126 -7.30 -6.37 -12.99
N ASP A 127 -8.40 -7.11 -13.07
CA ASP A 127 -9.35 -7.07 -14.18
C ASP A 127 -10.48 -6.04 -14.00
N GLY A 128 -10.57 -5.39 -12.82
CA GLY A 128 -11.58 -4.39 -12.48
C GLY A 128 -12.98 -4.94 -12.21
N HIS A 129 -13.18 -6.26 -12.15
CA HIS A 129 -14.49 -6.86 -11.94
C HIS A 129 -14.90 -6.99 -10.49
N LYS A 130 -13.94 -7.00 -9.56
CA LYS A 130 -14.15 -7.17 -8.12
C LYS A 130 -13.60 -5.98 -7.35
N LEU A 131 -14.30 -5.63 -6.29
CA LEU A 131 -13.87 -4.61 -5.32
C LEU A 131 -13.84 -5.23 -3.93
N ILE A 132 -12.69 -5.16 -3.28
CA ILE A 132 -12.59 -5.36 -1.84
C ILE A 132 -13.00 -4.08 -1.13
N VAL A 133 -13.76 -4.22 -0.07
CA VAL A 133 -14.10 -3.15 0.87
C VAL A 133 -13.74 -3.60 2.27
N SER A 134 -12.90 -2.83 2.94
CA SER A 134 -12.54 -2.95 4.35
C SER A 134 -13.22 -1.86 5.15
N THR A 135 -13.80 -2.21 6.28
CA THR A 135 -14.53 -1.29 7.16
C THR A 135 -14.02 -1.36 8.59
N ALA A 136 -14.30 -0.33 9.37
CA ALA A 136 -13.83 -0.24 10.75
C ALA A 136 -14.42 -1.29 11.69
N ASN A 137 -15.59 -1.90 11.36
CA ASN A 137 -16.31 -2.79 12.30
C ASN A 137 -16.79 -4.09 11.66
N SER A 138 -16.46 -4.37 10.41
CA SER A 138 -16.88 -5.61 9.73
C SER A 138 -15.69 -6.31 9.07
N PRO A 139 -15.81 -7.65 8.87
CA PRO A 139 -14.84 -8.41 8.08
C PRO A 139 -14.73 -7.88 6.66
N VAL A 140 -13.62 -8.24 5.98
CA VAL A 140 -13.41 -7.98 4.57
C VAL A 140 -14.61 -8.41 3.72
N GLN A 141 -15.01 -7.57 2.78
CA GLN A 141 -16.11 -7.83 1.87
C GLN A 141 -15.64 -7.83 0.42
N LEU A 142 -16.13 -8.76 -0.38
CA LEU A 142 -15.94 -8.76 -1.83
C LEU A 142 -17.23 -8.41 -2.54
N TRP A 143 -17.12 -7.48 -3.48
CA TRP A 143 -18.24 -6.93 -4.24
C TRP A 143 -18.01 -7.14 -5.73
N ASP A 144 -19.06 -7.47 -6.46
CA ASP A 144 -19.06 -7.46 -7.92
C ASP A 144 -19.26 -6.02 -8.41
N VAL A 145 -18.30 -5.54 -9.19
CA VAL A 145 -18.28 -4.15 -9.67
C VAL A 145 -19.43 -3.88 -10.64
N ALA A 146 -19.81 -4.84 -11.48
CA ALA A 146 -20.85 -4.64 -12.49
C ALA A 146 -22.26 -4.58 -11.89
N SER A 147 -22.62 -5.57 -11.08
CA SER A 147 -23.94 -5.66 -10.44
C SER A 147 -24.11 -4.76 -9.22
N GLY A 148 -23.00 -4.40 -8.55
CA GLY A 148 -23.03 -3.70 -7.27
C GLY A 148 -23.49 -4.57 -6.11
N SER A 149 -23.45 -5.88 -6.24
CA SER A 149 -23.84 -6.82 -5.19
C SER A 149 -22.63 -7.30 -4.38
N ARG A 150 -22.80 -7.43 -3.06
CA ARG A 150 -21.82 -8.12 -2.24
C ARG A 150 -21.88 -9.61 -2.51
N GLU A 151 -20.77 -10.19 -2.93
CA GLU A 151 -20.68 -11.63 -3.20
C GLU A 151 -20.53 -12.43 -1.92
N TRP A 152 -19.65 -11.97 -1.03
CA TRP A 152 -19.44 -12.58 0.28
C TRP A 152 -18.82 -11.58 1.27
N SER A 153 -18.84 -11.96 2.53
CA SER A 153 -18.11 -11.33 3.63
C SER A 153 -17.26 -12.40 4.30
N GLY A 154 -16.03 -12.04 4.64
CA GLY A 154 -15.12 -12.92 5.37
C GLY A 154 -15.56 -13.19 6.80
N SER A 155 -14.66 -13.76 7.57
CA SER A 155 -14.82 -13.98 9.01
C SER A 155 -13.60 -13.45 9.74
N THR A 156 -13.79 -12.73 10.83
CA THR A 156 -12.74 -12.24 11.71
C THR A 156 -13.17 -12.36 13.15
N THR A 157 -12.21 -12.41 14.07
CA THR A 157 -12.48 -12.49 15.51
C THR A 157 -12.85 -11.12 16.10
N PHE A 158 -12.31 -10.04 15.52
CA PHE A 158 -12.42 -8.68 16.06
C PHE A 158 -13.34 -7.73 15.26
N GLY A 159 -13.89 -8.19 14.14
CA GLY A 159 -14.89 -7.43 13.39
C GLY A 159 -14.34 -6.35 12.43
N ASN A 160 -13.07 -5.99 12.46
CA ASN A 160 -12.46 -5.01 11.55
C ASN A 160 -11.46 -5.65 10.59
N THR A 161 -11.26 -5.02 9.44
CA THR A 161 -10.22 -5.38 8.47
C THR A 161 -9.35 -4.16 8.22
N ASN A 162 -8.06 -4.22 8.60
CA ASN A 162 -7.13 -3.11 8.44
C ASN A 162 -6.71 -2.94 6.98
N GLY A 163 -6.22 -3.99 6.35
CA GLY A 163 -5.80 -3.99 4.94
C GLY A 163 -6.21 -5.25 4.21
N ALA A 164 -6.51 -5.14 2.92
CA ALA A 164 -6.82 -6.33 2.11
C ALA A 164 -6.45 -6.14 0.64
N ARG A 165 -6.05 -7.24 -0.01
CA ARG A 165 -5.63 -7.29 -1.42
C ARG A 165 -6.14 -8.54 -2.11
N ILE A 166 -6.37 -8.43 -3.41
CA ILE A 166 -6.68 -9.56 -4.30
C ILE A 166 -5.37 -10.02 -4.96
N SER A 167 -5.18 -11.33 -5.06
CA SER A 167 -4.04 -11.88 -5.80
C SER A 167 -4.05 -11.47 -7.27
N PRO A 168 -2.87 -11.39 -7.94
CA PRO A 168 -2.80 -11.02 -9.35
C PRO A 168 -3.60 -11.91 -10.29
N ASP A 169 -3.84 -13.17 -9.93
CA ASP A 169 -4.66 -14.12 -10.69
C ASP A 169 -6.17 -14.05 -10.33
N GLY A 170 -6.56 -13.17 -9.40
CA GLY A 170 -7.94 -12.96 -8.97
C GLY A 170 -8.55 -14.07 -8.13
N LYS A 171 -7.79 -15.09 -7.71
CA LYS A 171 -8.33 -16.30 -7.05
C LYS A 171 -8.32 -16.25 -5.53
N SER A 172 -7.52 -15.37 -4.93
CA SER A 172 -7.35 -15.28 -3.48
C SER A 172 -7.54 -13.85 -3.01
N VAL A 173 -8.12 -13.68 -1.84
CA VAL A 173 -8.17 -12.43 -1.09
C VAL A 173 -7.35 -12.61 0.17
N PHE A 174 -6.41 -11.70 0.41
CA PHE A 174 -5.62 -11.66 1.64
C PHE A 174 -6.06 -10.48 2.46
N ALA A 175 -6.23 -10.67 3.77
CA ALA A 175 -6.67 -9.63 4.69
C ALA A 175 -5.87 -9.66 5.98
N THR A 176 -5.65 -8.47 6.54
CA THR A 176 -5.13 -8.24 7.88
C THR A 176 -6.25 -7.65 8.72
N ASP A 177 -6.44 -8.17 9.91
CA ASP A 177 -7.50 -7.73 10.81
C ASP A 177 -6.88 -7.14 12.08
N GLY A 178 -7.72 -6.62 13.00
CA GLY A 178 -7.27 -6.09 14.29
C GLY A 178 -6.74 -7.15 15.28
N ASP A 179 -6.43 -8.34 14.80
CA ASP A 179 -5.78 -9.41 15.54
C ASP A 179 -4.36 -9.70 14.98
N THR A 180 -3.72 -10.74 15.45
CA THR A 180 -2.35 -11.12 15.02
C THR A 180 -2.32 -11.90 13.70
N TYR A 181 -3.47 -12.14 13.05
CA TYR A 181 -3.57 -13.06 11.92
C TYR A 181 -3.57 -12.35 10.57
N VAL A 182 -2.94 -13.02 9.60
CA VAL A 182 -3.15 -12.79 8.17
C VAL A 182 -4.05 -13.90 7.64
N ARG A 183 -5.15 -13.53 7.02
CA ARG A 183 -6.14 -14.48 6.49
C ARG A 183 -6.11 -14.52 4.97
N ALA A 184 -6.30 -15.72 4.43
CA ALA A 184 -6.53 -15.91 3.02
C ALA A 184 -7.92 -16.52 2.79
N TYR A 185 -8.63 -15.97 1.82
CA TYR A 185 -9.95 -16.45 1.41
C TYR A 185 -9.92 -16.83 -0.06
N ASN A 186 -10.70 -17.84 -0.44
CA ASN A 186 -11.01 -18.10 -1.82
C ASN A 186 -11.88 -16.96 -2.37
N ALA A 187 -11.45 -16.30 -3.45
CA ALA A 187 -12.13 -15.15 -4.00
C ALA A 187 -13.52 -15.47 -4.59
N THR A 188 -13.78 -16.75 -4.96
CA THR A 188 -15.05 -17.14 -5.58
C THR A 188 -16.17 -17.32 -4.56
N ASP A 189 -15.89 -17.91 -3.39
CA ASP A 189 -16.90 -18.31 -2.43
C ASP A 189 -16.69 -17.79 -1.00
N GLY A 190 -15.61 -17.01 -0.78
CA GLY A 190 -15.28 -16.41 0.51
C GLY A 190 -14.85 -17.41 1.59
N LYS A 191 -14.61 -18.67 1.24
CA LYS A 191 -14.14 -19.65 2.21
C LYS A 191 -12.75 -19.32 2.70
N LEU A 192 -12.57 -19.37 4.03
CA LEU A 192 -11.27 -19.23 4.66
C LEU A 192 -10.36 -20.39 4.22
N VAL A 193 -9.23 -20.07 3.62
CA VAL A 193 -8.20 -21.03 3.21
C VAL A 193 -7.24 -21.27 4.37
N TYR A 194 -6.79 -20.17 5.01
CA TYR A 194 -6.00 -20.22 6.24
C TYR A 194 -6.17 -18.93 7.06
N ALA A 195 -5.89 -19.04 8.35
CA ALA A 195 -5.57 -17.93 9.24
C ALA A 195 -4.18 -18.21 9.82
N ALA A 196 -3.19 -17.40 9.44
CA ALA A 196 -1.80 -17.60 9.83
C ALA A 196 -1.39 -16.52 10.83
N GLU A 197 -1.08 -16.97 12.05
CA GLU A 197 -0.52 -16.12 13.09
C GLU A 197 0.90 -15.66 12.71
N GLY A 198 1.28 -14.48 13.15
CA GLY A 198 2.62 -13.91 12.95
C GLY A 198 3.18 -13.29 14.21
N ASP A 199 4.31 -12.64 14.06
CA ASP A 199 4.94 -11.92 15.17
C ASP A 199 4.50 -10.45 15.22
N LEU A 200 3.62 -10.02 14.32
CA LEU A 200 3.01 -8.69 14.35
C LEU A 200 1.79 -8.74 15.28
N LEU A 201 1.79 -7.88 16.30
CA LEU A 201 0.68 -7.79 17.26
C LEU A 201 -0.58 -7.24 16.59
N GLU A 202 -0.40 -6.30 15.64
CA GLU A 202 -1.48 -5.70 14.86
C GLU A 202 -0.99 -5.46 13.43
N PRO A 203 -1.28 -6.37 12.48
CA PRO A 203 -0.96 -6.16 11.08
C PRO A 203 -1.90 -5.12 10.45
N PHE A 204 -1.34 -4.04 9.87
CA PHE A 204 -2.11 -2.93 9.29
C PHE A 204 -2.35 -3.09 7.80
N ASP A 205 -1.38 -3.59 7.05
CA ASP A 205 -1.53 -3.70 5.60
C ASP A 205 -0.82 -4.93 5.05
N VAL A 206 -1.28 -5.37 3.90
CA VAL A 206 -0.73 -6.47 3.12
C VAL A 206 -0.52 -6.06 1.67
N SER A 207 0.60 -6.44 1.08
CA SER A 207 0.87 -6.32 -0.35
C SER A 207 1.19 -7.69 -0.94
N VAL A 208 0.78 -7.92 -2.17
CA VAL A 208 0.99 -9.20 -2.87
C VAL A 208 2.04 -8.99 -3.95
N SER A 209 3.00 -9.92 -4.07
CA SER A 209 3.99 -9.91 -5.17
C SER A 209 3.31 -10.10 -6.53
N ALA A 210 3.94 -9.59 -7.59
CA ALA A 210 3.40 -9.67 -8.95
C ALA A 210 3.17 -11.12 -9.44
N ASP A 211 3.96 -12.08 -8.93
CA ASP A 211 3.79 -13.51 -9.23
C ASP A 211 2.76 -14.23 -8.33
N GLY A 212 2.18 -13.48 -7.37
CA GLY A 212 1.17 -13.98 -6.44
C GLY A 212 1.70 -14.91 -5.34
N ARG A 213 3.01 -15.14 -5.23
CA ARG A 213 3.58 -16.16 -4.34
C ARG A 213 3.97 -15.67 -2.97
N THR A 214 4.17 -14.37 -2.82
CA THR A 214 4.67 -13.77 -1.59
C THR A 214 3.76 -12.62 -1.15
N LEU A 215 3.58 -12.52 0.16
CA LEU A 215 2.94 -11.39 0.82
C LEU A 215 3.99 -10.58 1.56
N ALA A 216 3.90 -9.27 1.51
CA ALA A 216 4.54 -8.38 2.48
C ALA A 216 3.47 -7.89 3.44
N VAL A 217 3.68 -8.09 4.73
CA VAL A 217 2.75 -7.69 5.80
C VAL A 217 3.48 -6.78 6.76
N ALA A 218 2.86 -5.68 7.14
CA ALA A 218 3.42 -4.72 8.08
C ALA A 218 2.42 -4.32 9.15
N GLY A 219 2.91 -3.86 10.29
CA GLY A 219 2.06 -3.52 11.43
C GLY A 219 2.76 -2.71 12.50
N ALA A 220 2.21 -2.76 13.70
CA ALA A 220 2.54 -1.91 14.84
C ALA A 220 4.02 -2.01 15.28
N GLU A 221 4.68 -3.16 15.14
CA GLU A 221 6.06 -3.36 15.60
C GLU A 221 7.13 -2.71 14.71
N GLY A 222 6.70 -1.99 13.66
CA GLY A 222 7.61 -1.28 12.78
C GLY A 222 8.51 -2.20 11.96
N ARG A 223 8.04 -3.39 11.61
CA ARG A 223 8.74 -4.33 10.72
C ARG A 223 7.83 -4.84 9.61
N VAL A 224 8.45 -5.38 8.57
CA VAL A 224 7.75 -6.05 7.48
C VAL A 224 8.07 -7.54 7.55
N GLU A 225 7.05 -8.38 7.44
CA GLU A 225 7.18 -9.82 7.24
C GLU A 225 6.93 -10.19 5.78
N LEU A 226 7.83 -10.97 5.20
CA LEU A 226 7.53 -11.69 3.97
C LEU A 226 6.94 -13.05 4.31
N ARG A 227 5.82 -13.38 3.69
CA ARG A 227 5.09 -14.62 3.92
C ARG A 227 4.83 -15.34 2.60
N GLU A 228 4.78 -16.66 2.65
CA GLU A 228 4.30 -17.49 1.55
C GLU A 228 2.79 -17.30 1.39
N SER A 229 2.31 -16.91 0.21
CA SER A 229 0.89 -16.61 0.00
C SER A 229 -0.02 -17.84 0.10
N ALA A 230 0.50 -19.02 -0.20
CA ALA A 230 -0.27 -20.28 -0.17
C ALA A 230 -0.56 -20.78 1.25
N SER A 231 0.23 -20.40 2.25
CA SER A 231 0.14 -20.94 3.62
C SER A 231 0.18 -19.87 4.72
N GLY A 232 0.54 -18.63 4.39
CA GLY A 232 0.78 -17.57 5.37
C GLY A 232 2.08 -17.74 6.17
N ARG A 233 2.89 -18.78 5.90
CA ARG A 233 4.13 -19.06 6.61
C ARG A 233 5.13 -17.92 6.42
N ILE A 234 5.75 -17.46 7.53
CA ILE A 234 6.78 -16.42 7.50
C ILE A 234 8.03 -16.98 6.81
N LEU A 235 8.48 -16.28 5.77
CA LEU A 235 9.71 -16.57 5.03
C LEU A 235 10.87 -15.76 5.56
N LYS A 236 10.62 -14.47 5.86
CA LYS A 236 11.64 -13.52 6.28
C LYS A 236 11.02 -12.32 7.00
N LYS A 237 11.84 -11.61 7.80
CA LYS A 237 11.47 -10.39 8.49
C LYS A 237 12.52 -9.31 8.26
N SER A 238 12.08 -8.06 8.17
CA SER A 238 12.98 -6.90 8.25
C SER A 238 13.40 -6.65 9.71
N SER A 239 14.43 -5.82 9.90
CA SER A 239 14.64 -5.14 11.18
C SER A 239 13.44 -4.23 11.48
N SER A 240 13.21 -3.95 12.78
CA SER A 240 12.24 -2.92 13.17
C SER A 240 12.82 -1.53 12.95
N CYS A 241 11.97 -0.58 12.56
CA CYS A 241 12.29 0.85 12.53
C CYS A 241 11.86 1.60 13.80
N GLY A 242 11.22 0.91 14.75
CA GLY A 242 10.78 1.49 16.03
C GLY A 242 9.42 2.20 15.99
N ASN A 243 8.86 2.44 14.82
CA ASN A 243 7.57 3.11 14.63
C ASN A 243 6.64 2.25 13.77
N PRO A 244 5.31 2.33 13.95
CA PRO A 244 4.34 1.55 13.18
C PRO A 244 4.48 1.75 11.67
N ILE A 245 4.32 0.66 10.90
CA ILE A 245 4.27 0.70 9.44
C ILE A 245 2.82 0.51 9.02
N PHE A 246 2.24 1.55 8.43
CA PHE A 246 0.82 1.61 8.11
C PHE A 246 0.47 1.09 6.71
N LEU A 247 1.35 1.33 5.73
CA LEU A 247 1.16 0.85 4.35
C LEU A 247 2.42 0.16 3.84
N VAL A 248 2.25 -0.87 3.02
CA VAL A 248 3.34 -1.53 2.31
C VAL A 248 3.01 -1.72 0.83
N THR A 249 4.03 -1.64 -0.02
CA THR A 249 3.91 -2.01 -1.43
C THR A 249 5.17 -2.74 -1.89
N MET A 250 4.96 -3.82 -2.64
CA MET A 250 6.04 -4.63 -3.20
C MET A 250 6.39 -4.17 -4.61
N SER A 251 7.66 -4.18 -4.93
CA SER A 251 8.11 -3.99 -6.31
C SER A 251 7.77 -5.23 -7.15
N PRO A 252 7.28 -5.06 -8.38
CA PRO A 252 7.05 -6.19 -9.28
C PRO A 252 8.33 -6.71 -9.95
N THR A 253 9.43 -5.96 -9.92
CA THR A 253 10.63 -6.23 -10.73
C THR A 253 11.87 -6.54 -9.89
N VAL A 254 11.95 -6.01 -8.68
CA VAL A 254 13.11 -6.15 -7.79
C VAL A 254 12.67 -6.58 -6.39
N PRO A 255 13.52 -7.28 -5.63
CA PRO A 255 13.17 -7.77 -4.29
C PRO A 255 13.15 -6.63 -3.27
N THR A 256 12.24 -5.68 -3.44
CA THR A 256 12.13 -4.47 -2.62
C THR A 256 10.69 -4.21 -2.19
N VAL A 257 10.54 -3.76 -0.95
CA VAL A 257 9.28 -3.32 -0.34
C VAL A 257 9.44 -1.86 0.07
N LEU A 258 8.46 -1.02 -0.24
CA LEU A 258 8.28 0.30 0.38
C LEU A 258 7.31 0.21 1.55
N ALA A 259 7.53 1.05 2.56
CA ALA A 259 6.77 1.11 3.78
C ALA A 259 6.51 2.57 4.18
N LEU A 260 5.25 2.93 4.45
CA LEU A 260 4.90 4.19 5.09
C LEU A 260 4.96 4.01 6.59
N ILE A 261 5.88 4.73 7.23
CA ILE A 261 6.11 4.72 8.68
C ILE A 261 5.36 5.89 9.28
N LEU A 262 4.57 5.64 10.33
CA LEU A 262 3.88 6.67 11.10
C LEU A 262 4.59 6.91 12.43
N ASP A 263 4.48 8.10 12.96
CA ASP A 263 4.81 8.40 14.34
C ASP A 263 3.76 7.79 15.28
N GLU A 264 4.17 7.01 16.26
CA GLU A 264 3.28 6.28 17.16
C GLU A 264 2.34 7.20 17.97
N MET A 265 2.82 8.39 18.33
CA MET A 265 2.07 9.33 19.19
C MET A 265 1.09 10.20 18.40
N THR A 266 1.50 10.62 17.20
CA THR A 266 0.73 11.61 16.42
C THR A 266 -0.01 10.99 15.24
N LEU A 267 0.34 9.74 14.84
CA LEU A 267 -0.13 9.03 13.66
C LEU A 267 0.12 9.79 12.34
N HIS A 268 1.07 10.75 12.36
CA HIS A 268 1.50 11.45 11.15
C HIS A 268 2.64 10.70 10.45
N PRO A 269 2.80 10.86 9.12
CA PRO A 269 3.92 10.31 8.40
C PRO A 269 5.26 10.72 9.02
N ALA A 270 6.06 9.74 9.43
CA ALA A 270 7.36 9.90 10.09
C ALA A 270 8.53 9.46 9.20
N GLY A 271 8.27 8.61 8.20
CA GLY A 271 9.29 8.12 7.28
C GLY A 271 8.73 7.30 6.13
N ILE A 272 9.54 7.17 5.10
CA ILE A 272 9.34 6.16 4.06
C ILE A 272 10.48 5.18 4.16
N GLY A 273 10.16 3.95 4.57
CA GLY A 273 11.09 2.84 4.61
C GLY A 273 11.22 2.16 3.26
N TYR A 274 12.40 1.64 2.96
CA TYR A 274 12.55 0.63 1.92
C TYR A 274 13.34 -0.56 2.47
N TRP A 275 12.94 -1.73 2.08
CA TRP A 275 13.57 -2.98 2.44
C TRP A 275 13.93 -3.78 1.21
N ASN A 276 15.25 -3.95 0.97
CA ASN A 276 15.72 -4.97 0.03
C ASN A 276 15.57 -6.33 0.70
N THR A 277 14.68 -7.16 0.20
CA THR A 277 14.32 -8.44 0.83
C THR A 277 15.45 -9.47 0.83
N ASN A 278 16.56 -9.23 0.14
CA ASN A 278 17.79 -10.02 0.25
C ASN A 278 18.59 -9.71 1.53
N THR A 279 18.28 -8.63 2.24
CA THR A 279 18.88 -8.20 3.51
C THR A 279 17.90 -8.34 4.65
N THR A 280 18.28 -7.92 5.87
CA THR A 280 17.35 -7.79 7.00
C THR A 280 17.08 -6.33 7.34
N GLU A 281 17.86 -5.39 6.81
CA GLU A 281 17.81 -3.99 7.18
C GLU A 281 16.68 -3.27 6.46
N LEU A 282 15.75 -2.66 7.22
CA LEU A 282 14.80 -1.68 6.73
C LEU A 282 15.45 -0.30 6.86
N LYS A 283 15.66 0.37 5.74
CA LYS A 283 16.28 1.70 5.64
C LYS A 283 15.21 2.75 5.38
N GLN A 284 15.51 4.01 5.73
CA GLN A 284 14.65 5.13 5.40
C GLN A 284 15.16 5.87 4.17
N LEU A 285 14.23 6.33 3.32
CA LEU A 285 14.52 7.24 2.23
C LEU A 285 14.71 8.67 2.77
N ALA A 286 15.67 9.39 2.18
CA ALA A 286 15.95 10.79 2.53
C ALA A 286 14.95 11.75 1.85
N ILE A 287 13.65 11.61 2.17
CA ILE A 287 12.57 12.46 1.66
C ILE A 287 11.69 12.93 2.83
N ASP A 288 11.00 14.07 2.67
CA ASP A 288 10.01 14.49 3.65
C ASP A 288 8.77 13.60 3.56
N PRO A 289 8.51 12.75 4.56
CA PRO A 289 7.40 11.81 4.53
C PRO A 289 6.03 12.48 4.52
N LYS A 290 5.90 13.70 5.07
CA LYS A 290 4.64 14.47 5.12
C LYS A 290 4.13 14.87 3.74
N THR A 291 5.01 14.87 2.74
CA THR A 291 4.63 15.17 1.36
C THR A 291 4.10 13.95 0.62
N VAL A 292 4.32 12.73 1.13
CA VAL A 292 3.88 11.49 0.47
C VAL A 292 2.39 11.27 0.73
N ILE A 293 1.61 11.27 -0.34
CA ILE A 293 0.15 11.09 -0.32
C ILE A 293 -0.30 9.81 -1.03
N GLY A 294 0.64 9.07 -1.61
CA GLY A 294 0.36 7.78 -2.24
C GLY A 294 1.62 6.98 -2.53
N MET A 295 1.50 5.67 -2.45
CA MET A 295 2.54 4.70 -2.80
C MET A 295 1.94 3.61 -3.68
N GLY A 296 2.76 3.06 -4.57
CA GLY A 296 2.34 1.97 -5.43
C GLY A 296 3.47 1.49 -6.32
N SER A 297 3.11 0.79 -7.38
CA SER A 297 4.07 0.29 -8.36
C SER A 297 3.49 0.29 -9.77
N ASP A 298 4.38 0.35 -10.74
CA ASP A 298 4.09 0.04 -12.15
C ASP A 298 4.95 -1.14 -12.62
N ALA A 299 4.87 -1.50 -13.88
CA ALA A 299 5.66 -2.62 -14.44
C ALA A 299 7.19 -2.42 -14.34
N LYS A 300 7.66 -1.21 -14.01
CA LYS A 300 9.09 -0.86 -13.92
C LYS A 300 9.60 -0.73 -12.49
N GLY A 301 8.73 -0.70 -11.48
CA GLY A 301 9.14 -0.62 -10.08
C GLY A 301 8.20 0.18 -9.18
N LEU A 302 8.76 0.67 -8.09
CA LEU A 302 8.04 1.36 -7.01
C LEU A 302 7.90 2.85 -7.31
N LEU A 303 6.73 3.40 -6.97
CA LEU A 303 6.37 4.79 -7.20
C LEU A 303 5.88 5.46 -5.91
N LEU A 304 6.21 6.74 -5.79
CA LEU A 304 5.68 7.65 -4.78
C LEU A 304 4.91 8.78 -5.46
N VAL A 305 3.79 9.18 -4.88
CA VAL A 305 3.08 10.41 -5.24
C VAL A 305 3.25 11.39 -4.10
N ARG A 306 3.78 12.58 -4.40
CA ARG A 306 4.08 13.61 -3.39
C ARG A 306 3.36 14.91 -3.71
N GLN A 307 2.83 15.54 -2.68
CA GLN A 307 2.30 16.91 -2.73
C GLN A 307 3.46 17.89 -2.50
N GLU A 308 4.00 18.50 -3.56
CA GLU A 308 5.10 19.49 -3.45
C GLU A 308 4.61 20.86 -2.97
N SER A 309 3.39 21.23 -3.38
CA SER A 309 2.69 22.45 -2.95
C SER A 309 1.19 22.27 -3.21
N PRO A 310 0.31 23.14 -2.71
CA PRO A 310 -1.15 23.02 -2.92
C PRO A 310 -1.56 22.89 -4.39
N ALA A 311 -0.72 23.36 -5.31
CA ALA A 311 -0.99 23.35 -6.75
C ALA A 311 -0.10 22.38 -7.55
N LYS A 312 0.75 21.57 -6.90
CA LYS A 312 1.72 20.71 -7.61
C LYS A 312 1.90 19.36 -6.93
N LEU A 313 1.82 18.31 -7.72
CA LEU A 313 2.22 16.96 -7.36
C LEU A 313 3.48 16.56 -8.15
N SER A 314 4.25 15.65 -7.59
CA SER A 314 5.25 14.88 -8.33
C SER A 314 4.95 13.38 -8.23
N VAL A 315 5.26 12.65 -9.29
CA VAL A 315 5.35 11.21 -9.28
C VAL A 315 6.81 10.85 -9.44
N GLU A 316 7.32 10.05 -8.52
CA GLU A 316 8.74 9.76 -8.38
C GLU A 316 8.94 8.24 -8.36
N ARG A 317 10.04 7.77 -8.98
CA ARG A 317 10.44 6.36 -8.93
C ARG A 317 11.51 6.16 -7.87
N VAL A 318 11.36 5.09 -7.11
CA VAL A 318 12.37 4.62 -6.15
C VAL A 318 13.26 3.61 -6.86
N GLU A 319 14.56 3.92 -6.96
CA GLU A 319 15.60 3.12 -7.65
C GLU A 319 16.68 2.66 -6.68
#